data_f559b24a5512aedadc203138021ff0eb
#
_entry.id   f559b24a5512aedadc203138021ff0eb
#
_cell.length_a   1.000
_cell.length_b   1.000
_cell.length_c   1.000
_cell.angle_alpha   90.00
_cell.angle_beta   90.00
_cell.angle_gamma   90.00
#
_symmetry.space_group_name_H-M   'P 1'
#
loop_
_entity.id
_entity.type
_entity.pdbx_description
1 polymer ?
#
loop_
_entity_poly.entity_id
_entity_poly.type
_entity_poly.pdbx_seq_one_letter_code
_entity_poly.pdbx_strand_id
1 'polypeptide(L)'
;MLTRRRGLFGSLAMTAAWPAAGLGQPAYPAKPIRIVHGYGPGSNPDIIARVISPSLIGTMGQSVIVEPKPGAGERIAAQYLTTQPADGYTLYLITGGANVISATDPQVTFSTLRDFSYISTITLFPFALFVAANAPYKTLKDFIAVARERPGKLNYGHAGTGNTLHLAVELLKARTGIQIEAVAYKDQAQLINDVIVGRLDASISTFTNFHSALSSGQARALCVTSEQRWPLNPDIRPVAEDVPGYEVVSWLGLAAPAGLPADIANKLSEAVKIAVAVPELQSRLRDMGNEARASTPAEFRARVVADHDKWKPLAKIVYPVT
;
A
#
# COMPACT_ATOMS: atom_id res chain seq x y z
N MET A 1 84.46 -2.69 55.96
CA MET A 1 83.01 -2.48 56.15
C MET A 1 82.52 -1.70 54.99
N LEU A 2 81.82 -2.34 54.08
CA LEU A 2 81.35 -1.80 52.76
C LEU A 2 79.84 -1.65 52.82
N THR A 3 79.35 -0.40 52.77
CA THR A 3 77.95 -0.09 52.71
C THR A 3 77.54 0.17 51.26
N ARG A 4 76.75 -0.74 50.69
CA ARG A 4 76.11 -0.59 49.35
C ARG A 4 74.90 0.31 49.45
N ARG A 5 74.89 1.43 48.76
CA ARG A 5 73.70 2.23 48.45
C ARG A 5 72.98 1.64 47.20
N ARG A 6 71.72 1.24 47.37
CA ARG A 6 70.83 0.85 46.31
C ARG A 6 70.08 2.12 45.83
N GLY A 7 70.32 2.53 44.60
CA GLY A 7 69.50 3.57 43.96
C GLY A 7 68.21 2.94 43.40
N LEU A 8 67.04 3.50 43.78
CA LEU A 8 65.75 3.24 43.16
C LEU A 8 65.62 4.11 41.91
N PHE A 9 65.57 3.43 40.74
CA PHE A 9 65.10 4.06 39.49
C PHE A 9 63.56 3.90 39.43
N GLY A 10 62.80 5.00 39.65
CA GLY A 10 61.39 5.04 39.45
C GLY A 10 61.13 5.27 37.93
N SER A 11 60.61 4.25 37.25
CA SER A 11 60.11 4.39 35.86
C SER A 11 58.73 5.04 35.89
N LEU A 12 58.64 6.31 35.45
CA LEU A 12 57.37 6.94 35.12
C LEU A 12 56.84 6.32 33.79
N ALA A 13 55.83 5.48 33.90
CA ALA A 13 55.07 5.04 32.73
C ALA A 13 54.09 6.15 32.31
N MET A 14 54.41 6.85 31.23
CA MET A 14 53.58 7.87 30.59
C MET A 14 52.52 7.15 29.77
N THR A 15 51.30 6.96 30.30
CA THR A 15 50.14 6.44 29.56
C THR A 15 49.66 7.49 28.60
N ALA A 16 50.02 7.34 27.33
CA ALA A 16 49.46 8.15 26.22
C ALA A 16 47.98 7.72 26.07
N ALA A 17 47.06 8.55 26.57
CA ALA A 17 45.63 8.45 26.24
C ALA A 17 45.45 8.86 24.80
N TRP A 18 45.33 7.90 23.89
CA TRP A 18 44.83 8.14 22.54
C TRP A 18 43.36 8.58 22.64
N PRO A 19 42.96 9.72 22.04
CA PRO A 19 41.55 10.04 21.93
C PRO A 19 40.93 8.98 21.06
N ALA A 20 40.01 8.18 21.61
CA ALA A 20 39.12 7.36 20.84
C ALA A 20 38.31 8.31 19.94
N ALA A 21 38.77 8.48 18.69
CA ALA A 21 37.97 9.11 17.66
C ALA A 21 36.69 8.27 17.60
N GLY A 22 35.62 8.81 18.15
CA GLY A 22 34.28 8.24 18.02
C GLY A 22 34.03 8.10 16.51
N LEU A 23 34.04 6.84 16.03
CA LEU A 23 33.56 6.53 14.70
C LEU A 23 32.08 6.91 14.71
N GLY A 24 31.79 8.18 14.37
CA GLY A 24 30.43 8.62 14.17
C GLY A 24 29.75 7.66 13.21
N GLN A 25 28.63 7.09 13.60
CA GLN A 25 27.85 6.25 12.69
C GLN A 25 27.65 7.06 11.39
N PRO A 26 27.92 6.44 10.22
CA PRO A 26 27.75 7.13 8.95
C PRO A 26 26.31 7.67 8.88
N ALA A 27 26.18 8.93 8.45
CA ALA A 27 24.89 9.60 8.37
C ALA A 27 23.92 8.77 7.52
N TYR A 28 22.74 8.47 8.08
CA TYR A 28 21.69 7.74 7.36
C TYR A 28 21.22 8.56 6.13
N PRO A 29 20.99 7.95 4.93
CA PRO A 29 21.34 6.59 4.55
C PRO A 29 22.77 6.47 4.02
N ALA A 30 23.50 5.40 4.38
CA ALA A 30 24.85 5.10 3.89
C ALA A 30 24.91 3.91 2.91
N LYS A 31 23.77 3.24 2.67
CA LYS A 31 23.63 2.08 1.76
C LYS A 31 22.27 2.13 1.06
N PRO A 32 22.04 1.31 0.00
CA PRO A 32 20.76 1.27 -0.70
C PRO A 32 19.58 0.98 0.21
N ILE A 33 18.43 1.62 -0.09
CA ILE A 33 17.15 1.43 0.59
C ILE A 33 16.30 0.45 -0.23
N ARG A 34 15.69 -0.53 0.41
CA ARG A 34 14.76 -1.47 -0.24
C ARG A 34 13.33 -1.08 0.10
N ILE A 35 12.48 -1.00 -0.93
CA ILE A 35 11.03 -0.84 -0.78
C ILE A 35 10.38 -2.16 -1.15
N VAL A 36 9.85 -2.87 -0.16
CA VAL A 36 9.12 -4.13 -0.32
C VAL A 36 7.64 -3.84 -0.46
N HIS A 37 6.92 -4.62 -1.30
CA HIS A 37 5.46 -4.58 -1.39
C HIS A 37 4.87 -5.96 -1.64
N GLY A 38 3.57 -6.14 -1.35
CA GLY A 38 2.90 -7.45 -1.32
C GLY A 38 2.17 -7.86 -2.61
N TYR A 39 2.40 -7.17 -3.73
CA TYR A 39 1.72 -7.42 -5.00
C TYR A 39 2.69 -7.78 -6.12
N GLY A 40 2.19 -8.41 -7.19
CA GLY A 40 3.01 -8.77 -8.35
C GLY A 40 3.51 -7.55 -9.13
N PRO A 41 4.51 -7.74 -10.01
CA PRO A 41 4.97 -6.72 -10.94
C PRO A 41 3.82 -6.16 -11.80
N GLY A 42 3.86 -4.86 -12.11
CA GLY A 42 2.82 -4.17 -12.88
C GLY A 42 1.53 -3.86 -12.13
N SER A 43 1.43 -4.22 -10.85
CA SER A 43 0.32 -3.79 -9.99
C SER A 43 0.46 -2.34 -9.56
N ASN A 44 -0.65 -1.73 -9.08
CA ASN A 44 -0.61 -0.34 -8.58
C ASN A 44 0.52 -0.10 -7.56
N PRO A 45 0.75 -0.93 -6.51
CA PRO A 45 1.89 -0.73 -5.61
C PRO A 45 3.25 -0.81 -6.31
N ASP A 46 3.46 -1.74 -7.24
CA ASP A 46 4.73 -1.86 -7.97
C ASP A 46 4.98 -0.61 -8.84
N ILE A 47 3.97 -0.16 -9.57
CA ILE A 47 4.07 1.03 -10.43
C ILE A 47 4.36 2.27 -9.57
N ILE A 48 3.62 2.49 -8.49
CA ILE A 48 3.81 3.66 -7.62
C ILE A 48 5.18 3.64 -6.94
N ALA A 49 5.66 2.48 -6.46
CA ALA A 49 7.01 2.34 -5.91
C ALA A 49 8.08 2.75 -6.92
N ARG A 50 7.97 2.30 -8.17
CA ARG A 50 8.92 2.64 -9.25
C ARG A 50 8.82 4.09 -9.69
N VAL A 51 7.62 4.66 -9.69
CA VAL A 51 7.39 6.07 -10.09
C VAL A 51 7.96 7.03 -9.06
N ILE A 52 7.89 6.73 -7.75
CA ILE A 52 8.44 7.61 -6.70
C ILE A 52 9.95 7.41 -6.49
N SER A 53 10.51 6.25 -6.82
CA SER A 53 11.92 5.90 -6.54
C SER A 53 12.94 6.91 -7.07
N PRO A 54 12.87 7.44 -8.31
CA PRO A 54 13.82 8.42 -8.79
C PRO A 54 13.91 9.69 -7.92
N SER A 55 12.75 10.20 -7.47
CA SER A 55 12.69 11.36 -6.60
C SER A 55 13.24 11.07 -5.20
N LEU A 56 12.99 9.86 -4.67
CA LEU A 56 13.60 9.43 -3.40
C LEU A 56 15.12 9.27 -3.52
N ILE A 57 15.63 8.73 -4.63
CA ILE A 57 17.07 8.63 -4.91
C ILE A 57 17.69 10.04 -4.91
N GLY A 58 17.08 10.99 -5.62
CA GLY A 58 17.56 12.39 -5.67
C GLY A 58 17.61 13.06 -4.30
N THR A 59 16.62 12.79 -3.44
CA THR A 59 16.54 13.42 -2.11
C THR A 59 17.42 12.72 -1.07
N MET A 60 17.51 11.39 -1.12
CA MET A 60 18.23 10.57 -0.13
C MET A 60 19.70 10.33 -0.49
N GLY A 61 20.09 10.52 -1.76
CA GLY A 61 21.46 10.28 -2.25
C GLY A 61 21.87 8.81 -2.28
N GLN A 62 20.91 7.89 -2.19
CA GLN A 62 21.15 6.44 -2.20
C GLN A 62 20.17 5.72 -3.15
N SER A 63 20.61 4.62 -3.72
CA SER A 63 19.78 3.78 -4.58
C SER A 63 18.53 3.27 -3.84
N VAL A 64 17.40 3.24 -4.54
CA VAL A 64 16.15 2.64 -4.07
C VAL A 64 15.85 1.41 -4.91
N ILE A 65 15.69 0.26 -4.24
CA ILE A 65 15.44 -1.04 -4.88
C ILE A 65 13.99 -1.44 -4.56
N VAL A 66 13.17 -1.63 -5.58
CA VAL A 66 11.79 -2.11 -5.43
C VAL A 66 11.78 -3.63 -5.49
N GLU A 67 11.28 -4.28 -4.43
CA GLU A 67 11.28 -5.73 -4.26
C GLU A 67 9.85 -6.25 -4.04
N PRO A 68 9.19 -6.85 -5.04
CA PRO A 68 7.89 -7.47 -4.86
C PRO A 68 8.00 -8.78 -4.08
N LYS A 69 7.11 -8.96 -3.08
CA LYS A 69 6.90 -10.22 -2.34
C LYS A 69 5.41 -10.57 -2.36
N PRO A 70 4.89 -10.97 -3.53
CA PRO A 70 3.46 -11.20 -3.69
C PRO A 70 3.01 -12.48 -2.97
N GLY A 71 1.75 -12.47 -2.55
CA GLY A 71 1.07 -13.66 -2.07
C GLY A 71 0.15 -13.42 -0.87
N ALA A 72 -0.86 -14.27 -0.77
CA ALA A 72 -1.87 -14.28 0.28
C ALA A 72 -2.49 -12.90 0.57
N GLY A 73 -2.75 -12.09 -0.48
CA GLY A 73 -3.34 -10.75 -0.33
C GLY A 73 -2.46 -9.78 0.45
N GLU A 74 -1.12 -9.82 0.23
CA GLU A 74 -0.11 -8.97 0.91
C GLU A 74 0.42 -9.51 2.27
N ARG A 75 -0.17 -10.59 2.82
CA ARG A 75 0.26 -11.15 4.12
C ARG A 75 1.74 -11.54 4.14
N ILE A 76 2.28 -12.09 3.04
CA ILE A 76 3.69 -12.52 2.95
C ILE A 76 4.63 -11.33 3.11
N ALA A 77 4.39 -10.23 2.42
CA ALA A 77 5.20 -9.02 2.53
C ALA A 77 5.11 -8.40 3.91
N ALA A 78 3.90 -8.26 4.47
CA ALA A 78 3.68 -7.72 5.80
C ALA A 78 4.43 -8.52 6.86
N GLN A 79 4.30 -9.85 6.86
CA GLN A 79 5.00 -10.74 7.78
C GLN A 79 6.52 -10.68 7.60
N TYR A 80 7.02 -10.64 6.37
CA TYR A 80 8.44 -10.46 6.11
C TYR A 80 8.98 -9.17 6.75
N LEU A 81 8.25 -8.06 6.64
CA LEU A 81 8.67 -6.79 7.23
C LEU A 81 8.81 -6.85 8.75
N THR A 82 7.94 -7.57 9.45
CA THR A 82 8.03 -7.67 10.92
C THR A 82 9.31 -8.35 11.42
N THR A 83 10.02 -9.08 10.54
CA THR A 83 11.28 -9.75 10.84
C THR A 83 12.52 -8.92 10.48
N GLN A 84 12.36 -7.76 9.84
CA GLN A 84 13.48 -6.92 9.41
C GLN A 84 13.91 -5.95 10.51
N PRO A 85 15.18 -5.49 10.50
CA PRO A 85 15.64 -4.43 11.39
C PRO A 85 14.88 -3.13 11.17
N ALA A 86 14.58 -2.41 12.26
CA ALA A 86 13.97 -1.07 12.22
C ALA A 86 15.03 0.02 12.01
N ASP A 87 15.88 -0.13 10.98
CA ASP A 87 17.02 0.74 10.68
C ASP A 87 16.80 1.69 9.49
N GLY A 88 15.61 1.65 8.89
CA GLY A 88 15.22 2.49 7.75
C GLY A 88 15.69 1.98 6.38
N TYR A 89 16.41 0.86 6.30
CA TYR A 89 16.92 0.33 5.01
C TYR A 89 16.01 -0.70 4.36
N THR A 90 15.05 -1.24 5.11
CA THR A 90 13.97 -2.06 4.54
C THR A 90 12.64 -1.39 4.88
N LEU A 91 12.03 -0.79 3.86
CA LEU A 91 10.75 -0.12 3.95
C LEU A 91 9.64 -0.98 3.36
N TYR A 92 8.43 -0.75 3.81
CA TYR A 92 7.23 -1.40 3.30
C TYR A 92 6.36 -0.36 2.58
N LEU A 93 6.15 -0.53 1.29
CA LEU A 93 5.05 0.15 0.62
C LEU A 93 3.76 -0.56 1.02
N ILE A 94 3.23 -0.17 2.16
CA ILE A 94 2.03 -0.71 2.76
C ILE A 94 0.80 -0.14 2.06
N THR A 95 -0.24 -0.97 1.93
CA THR A 95 -1.53 -0.57 1.36
C THR A 95 -2.63 -0.57 2.41
N GLY A 96 -3.76 0.09 2.10
CA GLY A 96 -4.98 -0.07 2.88
C GLY A 96 -5.45 -1.53 2.97
N GLY A 97 -5.04 -2.38 2.01
CA GLY A 97 -5.33 -3.82 2.02
C GLY A 97 -4.72 -4.57 3.19
N ALA A 98 -3.45 -4.29 3.54
CA ALA A 98 -2.82 -4.87 4.72
C ALA A 98 -3.56 -4.48 6.01
N ASN A 99 -4.03 -3.22 6.07
CA ASN A 99 -4.80 -2.74 7.23
C ASN A 99 -6.17 -3.41 7.35
N VAL A 100 -6.86 -3.59 6.21
CA VAL A 100 -8.12 -4.35 6.16
C VAL A 100 -7.91 -5.77 6.66
N ILE A 101 -6.91 -6.50 6.15
CA ILE A 101 -6.58 -7.86 6.55
C ILE A 101 -6.27 -7.91 8.06
N SER A 102 -5.47 -6.97 8.56
CA SER A 102 -5.14 -6.88 10.00
C SER A 102 -6.37 -6.64 10.88
N ALA A 103 -7.37 -5.93 10.36
CA ALA A 103 -8.60 -5.61 11.09
C ALA A 103 -9.64 -6.74 11.05
N THR A 104 -9.66 -7.57 9.99
CA THR A 104 -10.78 -8.47 9.71
C THR A 104 -10.43 -9.95 9.74
N ASP A 105 -9.17 -10.33 9.45
CA ASP A 105 -8.78 -11.74 9.39
C ASP A 105 -8.32 -12.26 10.75
N PRO A 106 -9.05 -13.20 11.36
CA PRO A 106 -8.68 -13.76 12.66
C PRO A 106 -7.40 -14.61 12.64
N GLN A 107 -6.92 -15.03 11.46
CA GLN A 107 -5.73 -15.86 11.30
C GLN A 107 -4.48 -15.05 10.95
N VAL A 108 -4.59 -13.73 10.86
CA VAL A 108 -3.45 -12.88 10.52
C VAL A 108 -2.40 -12.87 11.65
N THR A 109 -1.12 -12.94 11.29
CA THR A 109 -0.02 -13.04 12.24
C THR A 109 0.69 -11.69 12.49
N PHE A 110 0.29 -10.63 11.81
CA PHE A 110 0.79 -9.27 12.01
C PHE A 110 -0.33 -8.31 12.42
N SER A 111 0.05 -7.20 13.03
CA SER A 111 -0.87 -6.13 13.41
C SER A 111 -0.40 -4.79 12.84
N THR A 112 -1.22 -4.16 12.01
CA THR A 112 -0.92 -2.81 11.50
C THR A 112 -0.91 -1.76 12.60
N LEU A 113 -1.55 -2.00 13.73
CA LEU A 113 -1.53 -1.08 14.88
C LEU A 113 -0.27 -1.19 15.74
N ARG A 114 0.47 -2.31 15.69
CA ARG A 114 1.59 -2.61 16.59
C ARG A 114 2.93 -2.79 15.87
N ASP A 115 2.94 -3.47 14.72
CA ASP A 115 4.16 -4.06 14.17
C ASP A 115 4.89 -3.16 13.17
N PHE A 116 4.35 -1.94 12.92
CA PHE A 116 4.92 -1.00 11.96
C PHE A 116 5.07 0.41 12.54
N SER A 117 6.14 1.08 12.12
CA SER A 117 6.36 2.53 12.24
C SER A 117 5.95 3.18 10.92
N TYR A 118 5.01 4.12 10.95
CA TYR A 118 4.50 4.82 9.78
C TYR A 118 5.38 6.01 9.43
N ILE A 119 5.61 6.23 8.14
CA ILE A 119 6.50 7.29 7.62
C ILE A 119 5.67 8.38 6.95
N SER A 120 5.00 8.05 5.85
CA SER A 120 4.13 8.98 5.12
C SER A 120 3.21 8.23 4.18
N THR A 121 2.00 8.74 3.95
CA THR A 121 1.24 8.38 2.75
C THR A 121 1.96 8.88 1.50
N ILE A 122 1.67 8.27 0.36
CA ILE A 122 2.15 8.68 -0.96
C ILE A 122 0.96 9.06 -1.83
N THR A 123 -0.07 8.21 -1.85
CA THR A 123 -1.27 8.41 -2.67
C THR A 123 -2.54 8.02 -1.94
N LEU A 124 -3.63 8.68 -2.34
CA LEU A 124 -5.01 8.25 -2.08
C LEU A 124 -5.70 7.94 -3.41
N PHE A 125 -6.59 6.96 -3.42
CA PHE A 125 -7.34 6.58 -4.62
C PHE A 125 -8.61 5.79 -4.27
N PRO A 126 -9.70 5.95 -5.02
CA PRO A 126 -10.83 5.04 -4.99
C PRO A 126 -10.50 3.81 -5.84
N PHE A 127 -11.27 2.76 -5.65
CA PHE A 127 -11.39 1.70 -6.63
C PHE A 127 -12.49 2.04 -7.64
N ALA A 128 -12.58 1.23 -8.70
CA ALA A 128 -13.67 1.29 -9.64
C ALA A 128 -14.08 -0.12 -10.05
N LEU A 129 -15.35 -0.28 -10.44
CA LEU A 129 -15.84 -1.50 -11.04
C LEU A 129 -15.65 -1.40 -12.56
N PHE A 130 -14.74 -2.19 -13.10
CA PHE A 130 -14.39 -2.23 -14.51
C PHE A 130 -15.09 -3.40 -15.20
N VAL A 131 -15.51 -3.17 -16.44
CA VAL A 131 -16.14 -4.15 -17.33
C VAL A 131 -15.54 -4.04 -18.72
N ALA A 132 -15.75 -5.04 -19.57
CA ALA A 132 -15.43 -4.93 -21.00
C ALA A 132 -16.17 -3.74 -21.65
N ALA A 133 -15.55 -3.10 -22.63
CA ALA A 133 -16.18 -1.96 -23.32
C ALA A 133 -17.52 -2.34 -24.01
N ASN A 134 -17.65 -3.57 -24.45
CA ASN A 134 -18.85 -4.11 -25.11
C ASN A 134 -19.83 -4.82 -24.14
N ALA A 135 -19.58 -4.79 -22.82
CA ALA A 135 -20.46 -5.39 -21.84
C ALA A 135 -21.90 -4.80 -21.94
N PRO A 136 -22.95 -5.59 -21.67
CA PRO A 136 -24.35 -5.17 -21.87
C PRO A 136 -24.79 -4.07 -20.89
N TYR A 137 -24.11 -3.94 -19.74
CA TYR A 137 -24.40 -2.93 -18.73
C TYR A 137 -23.48 -1.70 -18.90
N LYS A 138 -24.06 -0.50 -18.85
CA LYS A 138 -23.36 0.78 -19.03
C LYS A 138 -23.18 1.56 -17.73
N THR A 139 -23.95 1.23 -16.72
CA THR A 139 -23.96 1.86 -15.39
C THR A 139 -23.90 0.79 -14.29
N LEU A 140 -23.57 1.20 -13.07
CA LEU A 140 -23.68 0.32 -11.88
C LEU A 140 -25.12 -0.17 -11.70
N LYS A 141 -26.11 0.69 -11.96
CA LYS A 141 -27.54 0.33 -11.85
C LYS A 141 -27.92 -0.79 -12.81
N ASP A 142 -27.43 -0.75 -14.06
CA ASP A 142 -27.67 -1.83 -15.03
C ASP A 142 -27.02 -3.14 -14.56
N PHE A 143 -25.77 -3.07 -14.07
CA PHE A 143 -25.07 -4.24 -13.53
C PHE A 143 -25.81 -4.87 -12.36
N ILE A 144 -26.29 -4.04 -11.41
CA ILE A 144 -27.10 -4.50 -10.27
C ILE A 144 -28.42 -5.14 -10.74
N ALA A 145 -29.09 -4.57 -11.75
CA ALA A 145 -30.32 -5.13 -12.29
C ALA A 145 -30.10 -6.53 -12.89
N VAL A 146 -29.09 -6.67 -13.75
CA VAL A 146 -28.74 -7.98 -14.34
C VAL A 146 -28.31 -8.99 -13.26
N ALA A 147 -27.55 -8.56 -12.23
CA ALA A 147 -27.15 -9.43 -11.14
C ALA A 147 -28.35 -9.92 -10.31
N ARG A 148 -29.42 -9.12 -10.17
CA ARG A 148 -30.67 -9.52 -9.51
C ARG A 148 -31.51 -10.48 -10.35
N GLU A 149 -31.56 -10.29 -11.68
CA GLU A 149 -32.26 -11.18 -12.61
C GLU A 149 -31.57 -12.55 -12.72
N ARG A 150 -30.24 -12.60 -12.49
CA ARG A 150 -29.42 -13.79 -12.68
C ARG A 150 -28.56 -14.08 -11.44
N PRO A 151 -29.16 -14.41 -10.27
CA PRO A 151 -28.40 -14.59 -9.02
C PRO A 151 -27.32 -15.66 -9.16
N GLY A 152 -26.08 -15.34 -8.72
CA GLY A 152 -24.93 -16.25 -8.76
C GLY A 152 -24.40 -16.58 -10.16
N LYS A 153 -24.86 -15.89 -11.22
CA LYS A 153 -24.39 -16.15 -12.58
C LYS A 153 -23.32 -15.18 -13.04
N LEU A 154 -23.30 -13.95 -12.50
CA LEU A 154 -22.23 -12.99 -12.78
C LEU A 154 -21.06 -13.27 -11.86
N ASN A 155 -19.85 -13.00 -12.37
CA ASN A 155 -18.61 -13.11 -11.61
C ASN A 155 -17.83 -11.81 -11.63
N TYR A 156 -16.94 -11.65 -10.65
CA TYR A 156 -16.00 -10.55 -10.63
C TYR A 156 -14.59 -10.99 -10.22
N GLY A 157 -13.57 -10.40 -10.87
CA GLY A 157 -12.17 -10.65 -10.55
C GLY A 157 -11.64 -9.67 -9.50
N HIS A 158 -10.80 -10.16 -8.60
CA HIS A 158 -10.07 -9.34 -7.63
C HIS A 158 -8.66 -9.90 -7.33
N ALA A 159 -7.74 -9.02 -6.91
CA ALA A 159 -6.36 -9.38 -6.55
C ALA A 159 -6.20 -9.54 -5.04
N GLY A 160 -6.59 -10.70 -4.50
CA GLY A 160 -6.37 -11.05 -3.09
C GLY A 160 -7.64 -11.14 -2.24
N THR A 161 -7.87 -12.32 -1.69
CA THR A 161 -8.98 -12.59 -0.80
C THR A 161 -8.79 -11.90 0.55
N GLY A 162 -9.86 -11.25 1.05
CA GLY A 162 -9.88 -10.56 2.34
C GLY A 162 -9.24 -9.17 2.35
N ASN A 163 -8.67 -8.70 1.24
CA ASN A 163 -8.17 -7.33 1.14
C ASN A 163 -9.28 -6.31 0.80
N THR A 164 -8.92 -5.03 0.68
CA THR A 164 -9.88 -3.94 0.42
C THR A 164 -10.68 -4.16 -0.87
N LEU A 165 -10.08 -4.72 -1.93
CA LEU A 165 -10.77 -4.98 -3.20
C LEU A 165 -11.90 -5.99 -3.02
N HIS A 166 -11.63 -7.11 -2.33
CA HIS A 166 -12.65 -8.11 -2.02
C HIS A 166 -13.75 -7.52 -1.13
N LEU A 167 -13.37 -6.84 -0.02
CA LEU A 167 -14.34 -6.24 0.89
C LEU A 167 -15.21 -5.17 0.23
N ALA A 168 -14.69 -4.41 -0.71
CA ALA A 168 -15.47 -3.40 -1.45
C ALA A 168 -16.67 -4.04 -2.17
N VAL A 169 -16.48 -5.17 -2.83
CA VAL A 169 -17.58 -5.87 -3.50
C VAL A 169 -18.48 -6.58 -2.52
N GLU A 170 -17.94 -7.22 -1.47
CA GLU A 170 -18.76 -7.86 -0.44
C GLU A 170 -19.66 -6.82 0.29
N LEU A 171 -19.15 -5.61 0.52
CA LEU A 171 -19.96 -4.50 1.03
C LEU A 171 -21.07 -4.10 0.05
N LEU A 172 -20.77 -4.06 -1.26
CA LEU A 172 -21.76 -3.79 -2.30
C LEU A 172 -22.85 -4.87 -2.31
N LYS A 173 -22.45 -6.15 -2.27
CA LYS A 173 -23.38 -7.31 -2.18
C LYS A 173 -24.28 -7.20 -0.95
N ALA A 174 -23.69 -6.93 0.21
CA ALA A 174 -24.44 -6.80 1.47
C ALA A 174 -25.48 -5.67 1.44
N ARG A 175 -25.16 -4.52 0.77
CA ARG A 175 -26.07 -3.37 0.70
C ARG A 175 -27.12 -3.49 -0.41
N THR A 176 -26.85 -4.22 -1.49
CA THR A 176 -27.74 -4.32 -2.65
C THR A 176 -28.51 -5.63 -2.72
N GLY A 177 -28.10 -6.64 -1.95
CA GLY A 177 -28.67 -7.99 -1.97
C GLY A 177 -28.31 -8.81 -3.23
N ILE A 178 -27.41 -8.32 -4.09
CA ILE A 178 -26.99 -9.07 -5.28
C ILE A 178 -26.12 -10.27 -4.92
N GLN A 179 -26.19 -11.31 -5.74
CA GLN A 179 -25.34 -12.50 -5.63
C GLN A 179 -24.46 -12.59 -6.88
N ILE A 180 -23.17 -12.37 -6.70
CA ILE A 180 -22.13 -12.47 -7.74
C ILE A 180 -20.94 -13.22 -7.19
N GLU A 181 -20.26 -14.01 -8.02
CA GLU A 181 -19.18 -14.91 -7.62
C GLU A 181 -17.83 -14.21 -7.65
N ALA A 182 -17.05 -14.40 -6.58
CA ALA A 182 -15.70 -13.83 -6.46
C ALA A 182 -14.66 -14.77 -7.07
N VAL A 183 -13.80 -14.25 -7.96
CA VAL A 183 -12.70 -14.98 -8.58
C VAL A 183 -11.38 -14.31 -8.22
N ALA A 184 -10.56 -15.00 -7.43
CA ALA A 184 -9.26 -14.47 -6.99
C ALA A 184 -8.17 -14.71 -8.05
N TYR A 185 -7.46 -13.67 -8.43
CA TYR A 185 -6.34 -13.71 -9.37
C TYR A 185 -5.01 -13.43 -8.67
N LYS A 186 -3.99 -14.17 -9.04
CA LYS A 186 -2.59 -13.90 -8.65
C LYS A 186 -1.89 -12.97 -9.64
N ASP A 187 -2.29 -13.03 -10.91
CA ASP A 187 -1.74 -12.26 -12.01
C ASP A 187 -2.71 -11.17 -12.45
N GLN A 188 -2.26 -9.91 -12.38
CA GLN A 188 -3.08 -8.75 -12.73
C GLN A 188 -3.34 -8.65 -14.24
N ALA A 189 -2.37 -9.03 -15.08
CA ALA A 189 -2.53 -8.96 -16.52
C ALA A 189 -3.56 -10.00 -17.01
N GLN A 190 -3.53 -11.21 -16.42
CA GLN A 190 -4.54 -12.24 -16.72
C GLN A 190 -5.94 -11.77 -16.31
N LEU A 191 -6.09 -11.16 -15.12
CA LEU A 191 -7.37 -10.62 -14.66
C LEU A 191 -7.92 -9.59 -15.65
N ILE A 192 -7.10 -8.63 -16.09
CA ILE A 192 -7.51 -7.58 -17.02
C ILE A 192 -7.92 -8.18 -18.37
N ASN A 193 -7.14 -9.12 -18.90
CA ASN A 193 -7.45 -9.81 -20.14
C ASN A 193 -8.79 -10.57 -20.06
N ASP A 194 -9.05 -11.27 -18.95
CA ASP A 194 -10.29 -12.02 -18.78
C ASP A 194 -11.51 -11.10 -18.64
N VAL A 195 -11.36 -9.87 -18.15
CA VAL A 195 -12.40 -8.83 -18.24
C VAL A 195 -12.62 -8.39 -19.68
N ILE A 196 -11.54 -8.06 -20.40
CA ILE A 196 -11.61 -7.54 -21.80
C ILE A 196 -12.29 -8.54 -22.73
N VAL A 197 -11.99 -9.83 -22.59
CA VAL A 197 -12.57 -10.89 -23.43
C VAL A 197 -13.91 -11.43 -22.90
N GLY A 198 -14.43 -10.88 -21.78
CA GLY A 198 -15.73 -11.26 -21.21
C GLY A 198 -15.78 -12.62 -20.50
N ARG A 199 -14.65 -13.16 -20.08
CA ARG A 199 -14.61 -14.32 -19.16
C ARG A 199 -14.99 -13.94 -17.74
N LEU A 200 -14.64 -12.72 -17.35
CA LEU A 200 -15.12 -12.05 -16.16
C LEU A 200 -16.16 -11.00 -16.55
N ASP A 201 -17.28 -10.97 -15.85
CA ASP A 201 -18.32 -9.96 -16.03
C ASP A 201 -17.84 -8.59 -15.56
N ALA A 202 -17.04 -8.53 -14.49
CA ALA A 202 -16.49 -7.32 -13.93
C ALA A 202 -15.17 -7.57 -13.18
N SER A 203 -14.47 -6.48 -12.86
CA SER A 203 -13.36 -6.48 -11.89
C SER A 203 -13.43 -5.25 -11.01
N ILE A 204 -13.21 -5.43 -9.71
CA ILE A 204 -12.91 -4.33 -8.81
C ILE A 204 -11.39 -4.12 -8.79
N SER A 205 -10.93 -2.92 -9.16
CA SER A 205 -9.50 -2.65 -9.29
C SER A 205 -9.20 -1.15 -9.19
N THR A 206 -7.95 -0.75 -9.42
CA THR A 206 -7.51 0.64 -9.50
C THR A 206 -7.49 1.13 -10.94
N PHE A 207 -7.61 2.45 -11.15
CA PHE A 207 -7.40 3.08 -12.46
C PHE A 207 -6.00 2.81 -13.00
N THR A 208 -4.98 2.77 -12.14
CA THR A 208 -3.60 2.42 -12.51
C THR A 208 -3.54 1.08 -13.23
N ASN A 209 -4.16 0.05 -12.67
CA ASN A 209 -4.14 -1.28 -13.26
C ASN A 209 -4.86 -1.34 -14.60
N PHE A 210 -5.99 -0.64 -14.73
CA PHE A 210 -6.80 -0.62 -15.94
C PHE A 210 -6.44 0.52 -16.91
N HIS A 211 -5.41 1.32 -16.63
CA HIS A 211 -5.05 2.51 -17.43
C HIS A 211 -4.94 2.22 -18.93
N SER A 212 -4.20 1.19 -19.31
CA SER A 212 -4.03 0.80 -20.71
C SER A 212 -5.33 0.35 -21.37
N ALA A 213 -6.13 -0.48 -20.68
CA ALA A 213 -7.40 -0.97 -21.18
C ALA A 213 -8.45 0.14 -21.33
N LEU A 214 -8.43 1.14 -20.45
CA LEU A 214 -9.28 2.33 -20.56
C LEU A 214 -8.84 3.22 -21.73
N SER A 215 -7.53 3.52 -21.83
CA SER A 215 -6.98 4.38 -22.88
C SER A 215 -7.15 3.80 -24.27
N SER A 216 -7.12 2.46 -24.40
CA SER A 216 -7.37 1.75 -25.68
C SER A 216 -8.85 1.51 -25.96
N GLY A 217 -9.77 1.92 -25.08
CA GLY A 217 -11.19 1.70 -25.24
C GLY A 217 -11.64 0.24 -25.11
N GLN A 218 -10.83 -0.64 -24.53
CA GLN A 218 -11.15 -2.07 -24.36
C GLN A 218 -11.96 -2.35 -23.08
N ALA A 219 -11.87 -1.45 -22.10
CA ALA A 219 -12.64 -1.52 -20.85
C ALA A 219 -13.29 -0.15 -20.54
N ARG A 220 -14.26 -0.16 -19.63
CA ARG A 220 -14.82 1.04 -19.01
C ARG A 220 -15.06 0.86 -17.53
N ALA A 221 -15.06 1.95 -16.76
CA ALA A 221 -15.46 1.97 -15.37
C ALA A 221 -16.97 2.27 -15.27
N LEU A 222 -17.70 1.48 -14.49
CA LEU A 222 -19.13 1.69 -14.24
C LEU A 222 -19.35 2.68 -13.08
N CYS A 223 -18.47 2.66 -12.09
CA CYS A 223 -18.57 3.53 -10.92
C CYS A 223 -17.21 3.64 -10.22
N VAL A 224 -17.08 4.66 -9.36
CA VAL A 224 -15.98 4.79 -8.38
C VAL A 224 -16.48 4.49 -6.97
N THR A 225 -15.60 4.00 -6.10
CA THR A 225 -15.94 3.57 -4.73
C THR A 225 -15.84 4.71 -3.69
N SER A 226 -15.44 5.92 -4.08
CA SER A 226 -15.48 7.11 -3.22
C SER A 226 -16.92 7.52 -2.93
N GLU A 227 -17.16 8.22 -1.82
CA GLU A 227 -18.47 8.74 -1.46
C GLU A 227 -18.98 9.78 -2.47
N GLN A 228 -18.07 10.65 -2.92
CA GLN A 228 -18.34 11.66 -3.94
C GLN A 228 -17.58 11.36 -5.22
N ARG A 229 -17.93 12.09 -6.30
CA ARG A 229 -17.19 12.01 -7.57
C ARG A 229 -15.71 12.27 -7.31
N TRP A 230 -14.88 11.38 -7.82
CA TRP A 230 -13.44 11.51 -7.65
C TRP A 230 -12.90 12.64 -8.52
N PRO A 231 -12.16 13.61 -7.96
CA PRO A 231 -11.72 14.78 -8.72
C PRO A 231 -10.90 14.47 -9.99
N LEU A 232 -10.21 13.33 -10.00
CA LEU A 232 -9.40 12.87 -11.15
C LEU A 232 -10.22 12.12 -12.21
N ASN A 233 -11.46 11.72 -11.88
CA ASN A 233 -12.38 11.03 -12.78
C ASN A 233 -13.81 11.54 -12.58
N PRO A 234 -14.09 12.85 -12.80
CA PRO A 234 -15.35 13.48 -12.39
C PRO A 234 -16.57 12.99 -13.17
N ASP A 235 -16.36 12.42 -14.34
CA ASP A 235 -17.44 11.90 -15.19
C ASP A 235 -17.97 10.54 -14.72
N ILE A 236 -17.21 9.84 -13.86
CA ILE A 236 -17.60 8.53 -13.33
C ILE A 236 -18.39 8.70 -12.04
N ARG A 237 -19.60 8.14 -12.02
CA ARG A 237 -20.51 8.25 -10.86
C ARG A 237 -19.98 7.43 -9.68
N PRO A 238 -20.09 7.93 -8.44
CA PRO A 238 -19.80 7.14 -7.25
C PRO A 238 -20.87 6.09 -7.00
N VAL A 239 -20.46 4.97 -6.40
CA VAL A 239 -21.40 3.93 -5.90
C VAL A 239 -22.45 4.55 -4.99
N ALA A 240 -22.07 5.54 -4.19
CA ALA A 240 -22.94 6.20 -3.21
C ALA A 240 -24.18 6.89 -3.82
N GLU A 241 -24.15 7.28 -5.11
CA GLU A 241 -25.33 7.82 -5.80
C GLU A 241 -26.44 6.76 -5.96
N ASP A 242 -26.09 5.49 -6.11
CA ASP A 242 -27.06 4.38 -6.24
C ASP A 242 -27.18 3.57 -4.93
N VAL A 243 -26.18 3.64 -4.04
CA VAL A 243 -26.09 2.89 -2.76
C VAL A 243 -25.66 3.85 -1.64
N PRO A 244 -26.58 4.61 -1.02
CA PRO A 244 -26.23 5.61 -0.02
C PRO A 244 -25.37 5.09 1.13
N GLY A 245 -24.38 5.88 1.53
CA GLY A 245 -23.44 5.57 2.60
C GLY A 245 -22.37 4.54 2.22
N TYR A 246 -22.25 4.19 0.94
CA TYR A 246 -21.14 3.39 0.45
C TYR A 246 -19.91 4.27 0.23
N GLU A 247 -18.78 3.89 0.82
CA GLU A 247 -17.49 4.55 0.61
C GLU A 247 -16.34 3.57 0.84
N VAL A 248 -15.45 3.45 -0.14
CA VAL A 248 -14.18 2.74 -0.03
C VAL A 248 -13.10 3.53 -0.76
N VAL A 249 -12.27 4.23 0.01
CA VAL A 249 -11.07 4.91 -0.49
C VAL A 249 -9.85 4.23 0.12
N SER A 250 -8.84 3.98 -0.67
CA SER A 250 -7.60 3.34 -0.23
C SER A 250 -6.41 4.29 -0.34
N TRP A 251 -5.28 3.83 0.13
CA TRP A 251 -4.04 4.58 0.15
C TRP A 251 -2.83 3.66 -0.02
N LEU A 252 -1.73 4.25 -0.48
CA LEU A 252 -0.39 3.69 -0.42
C LEU A 252 0.48 4.61 0.42
N GLY A 253 1.35 4.04 1.23
CA GLY A 253 2.31 4.79 2.02
C GLY A 253 3.54 3.97 2.38
N LEU A 254 4.57 4.64 2.88
CA LEU A 254 5.77 3.99 3.39
C LEU A 254 5.65 3.77 4.89
N ALA A 255 6.01 2.55 5.29
CA ALA A 255 6.18 2.14 6.68
C ALA A 255 7.50 1.40 6.84
N ALA A 256 7.92 1.18 8.08
CA ALA A 256 9.07 0.37 8.46
C ALA A 256 8.67 -0.59 9.58
N PRO A 257 9.49 -1.57 9.96
CA PRO A 257 9.28 -2.34 11.19
C PRO A 257 9.11 -1.43 12.41
N ALA A 258 8.35 -1.87 13.39
CA ALA A 258 8.13 -1.11 14.63
C ALA A 258 9.45 -0.75 15.33
N GLY A 259 9.52 0.45 15.90
CA GLY A 259 10.71 0.93 16.59
C GLY A 259 11.71 1.71 15.69
N LEU A 260 11.29 2.13 14.50
CA LEU A 260 12.12 3.02 13.66
C LEU A 260 12.48 4.30 14.42
N PRO A 261 13.78 4.69 14.51
CA PRO A 261 14.20 5.95 15.12
C PRO A 261 13.48 7.16 14.51
N ALA A 262 13.08 8.11 15.36
CA ALA A 262 12.26 9.24 14.95
C ALA A 262 12.95 10.16 13.95
N ASP A 263 14.25 10.33 14.05
CA ASP A 263 15.08 11.12 13.12
C ASP A 263 15.10 10.49 11.72
N ILE A 264 15.20 9.15 11.63
CA ILE A 264 15.11 8.41 10.38
C ILE A 264 13.69 8.50 9.80
N ALA A 265 12.65 8.31 10.62
CA ALA A 265 11.26 8.43 10.20
C ALA A 265 10.96 9.83 9.63
N ASN A 266 11.40 10.88 10.30
CA ASN A 266 11.22 12.26 9.85
C ASN A 266 11.98 12.55 8.55
N LYS A 267 13.22 12.07 8.42
CA LYS A 267 14.03 12.23 7.20
C LYS A 267 13.35 11.54 6.00
N LEU A 268 12.85 10.33 6.18
CA LEU A 268 12.11 9.60 5.15
C LEU A 268 10.79 10.28 4.80
N SER A 269 10.05 10.77 5.80
CA SER A 269 8.79 11.50 5.61
C SER A 269 9.01 12.78 4.80
N GLU A 270 10.05 13.56 5.10
CA GLU A 270 10.37 14.75 4.33
C GLU A 270 10.80 14.41 2.90
N ALA A 271 11.55 13.33 2.69
CA ALA A 271 11.91 12.85 1.36
C ALA A 271 10.66 12.47 0.53
N VAL A 272 9.68 11.81 1.13
CA VAL A 272 8.39 11.51 0.47
C VAL A 272 7.64 12.79 0.14
N LYS A 273 7.57 13.74 1.07
CA LYS A 273 6.89 15.03 0.88
C LYS A 273 7.50 15.81 -0.29
N ILE A 274 8.83 15.89 -0.36
CA ILE A 274 9.53 16.52 -1.48
C ILE A 274 9.23 15.78 -2.78
N ALA A 275 9.28 14.44 -2.78
CA ALA A 275 9.03 13.64 -3.96
C ALA A 275 7.62 13.87 -4.53
N VAL A 276 6.58 13.80 -3.69
CA VAL A 276 5.19 13.95 -4.14
C VAL A 276 4.82 15.41 -4.48
N ALA A 277 5.67 16.37 -4.12
CA ALA A 277 5.51 17.78 -4.53
C ALA A 277 6.05 18.05 -5.96
N VAL A 278 6.81 17.13 -6.56
CA VAL A 278 7.34 17.29 -7.92
C VAL A 278 6.17 17.28 -8.93
N PRO A 279 6.01 18.36 -9.74
CA PRO A 279 4.86 18.49 -10.64
C PRO A 279 4.72 17.34 -11.64
N GLU A 280 5.84 16.85 -12.19
CA GLU A 280 5.85 15.71 -13.11
C GLU A 280 5.34 14.43 -12.43
N LEU A 281 5.77 14.18 -11.19
CA LEU A 281 5.30 13.03 -10.41
C LEU A 281 3.80 13.16 -10.13
N GLN A 282 3.32 14.34 -9.73
CA GLN A 282 1.90 14.59 -9.50
C GLN A 282 1.07 14.35 -10.77
N SER A 283 1.55 14.79 -11.94
CA SER A 283 0.87 14.55 -13.21
C SER A 283 0.78 13.05 -13.50
N ARG A 284 1.89 12.32 -13.39
CA ARG A 284 1.90 10.87 -13.62
C ARG A 284 0.97 10.11 -12.67
N LEU A 285 0.94 10.49 -11.39
CA LEU A 285 0.03 9.88 -10.41
C LEU A 285 -1.43 10.19 -10.76
N ARG A 286 -1.72 11.42 -11.15
CA ARG A 286 -3.07 11.87 -11.56
C ARG A 286 -3.58 11.10 -12.76
N ASP A 287 -2.74 10.94 -13.81
CA ASP A 287 -3.09 10.20 -15.01
C ASP A 287 -3.46 8.74 -14.73
N MET A 288 -2.94 8.21 -13.64
CA MET A 288 -3.26 6.87 -13.13
C MET A 288 -4.38 6.84 -12.09
N GLY A 289 -5.10 7.95 -11.88
CA GLY A 289 -6.21 8.06 -10.93
C GLY A 289 -5.80 8.12 -9.45
N ASN A 290 -4.51 8.41 -9.17
CA ASN A 290 -3.98 8.53 -7.82
C ASN A 290 -3.80 10.00 -7.43
N GLU A 291 -4.38 10.42 -6.31
CA GLU A 291 -4.10 11.72 -5.71
C GLU A 291 -2.76 11.65 -4.95
N ALA A 292 -1.77 12.46 -5.35
CA ALA A 292 -0.52 12.60 -4.63
C ALA A 292 -0.78 13.25 -3.26
N ARG A 293 -0.50 12.54 -2.18
CA ARG A 293 -0.81 13.00 -0.82
C ARG A 293 0.22 12.51 0.18
N ALA A 294 1.22 13.34 0.50
CA ALA A 294 2.11 13.11 1.64
C ALA A 294 1.40 13.43 2.97
N SER A 295 1.88 12.82 4.03
CA SER A 295 1.44 13.07 5.41
C SER A 295 2.64 13.03 6.36
N THR A 296 2.46 13.55 7.56
CA THR A 296 3.36 13.28 8.68
C THR A 296 3.21 11.83 9.16
N PRO A 297 4.21 11.28 9.90
CA PRO A 297 4.08 9.97 10.54
C PRO A 297 2.86 9.85 11.44
N ALA A 298 2.54 10.91 12.19
CA ALA A 298 1.40 10.94 13.10
C ALA A 298 0.05 10.90 12.35
N GLU A 299 -0.09 11.69 11.28
CA GLU A 299 -1.29 11.69 10.44
C GLU A 299 -1.50 10.36 9.74
N PHE A 300 -0.41 9.72 9.25
CA PHE A 300 -0.53 8.40 8.63
C PHE A 300 -0.97 7.35 9.65
N ARG A 301 -0.37 7.35 10.85
CA ARG A 301 -0.80 6.45 11.93
C ARG A 301 -2.27 6.67 12.30
N ALA A 302 -2.72 7.92 12.42
CA ALA A 302 -4.11 8.23 12.73
C ALA A 302 -5.08 7.70 11.67
N ARG A 303 -4.71 7.83 10.38
CA ARG A 303 -5.47 7.24 9.26
C ARG A 303 -5.57 5.73 9.38
N VAL A 304 -4.46 5.05 9.66
CA VAL A 304 -4.45 3.59 9.81
C VAL A 304 -5.35 3.14 10.95
N VAL A 305 -5.34 3.85 12.08
CA VAL A 305 -6.24 3.55 13.21
C VAL A 305 -7.71 3.74 12.81
N ALA A 306 -8.04 4.88 12.20
CA ALA A 306 -9.41 5.16 11.77
C ALA A 306 -9.93 4.14 10.76
N ASP A 307 -9.11 3.77 9.77
CA ASP A 307 -9.46 2.75 8.78
C ASP A 307 -9.58 1.36 9.42
N HIS A 308 -8.70 1.00 10.36
CA HIS A 308 -8.80 -0.27 11.08
C HIS A 308 -10.14 -0.39 11.81
N ASP A 309 -10.54 0.67 12.54
CA ASP A 309 -11.80 0.69 13.28
C ASP A 309 -13.02 0.67 12.33
N LYS A 310 -12.92 1.32 11.17
CA LYS A 310 -13.94 1.29 10.11
C LYS A 310 -14.16 -0.13 9.56
N TRP A 311 -13.08 -0.89 9.34
CA TRP A 311 -13.16 -2.21 8.71
C TRP A 311 -13.46 -3.34 9.69
N LYS A 312 -13.05 -3.24 10.94
CA LYS A 312 -13.23 -4.29 11.96
C LYS A 312 -14.66 -4.84 12.09
N PRO A 313 -15.73 -4.02 12.09
CA PRO A 313 -17.10 -4.52 12.14
C PRO A 313 -17.51 -5.37 10.92
N LEU A 314 -16.82 -5.19 9.79
CA LEU A 314 -17.11 -5.88 8.53
C LEU A 314 -16.43 -7.24 8.42
N ALA A 315 -15.64 -7.65 9.42
CA ALA A 315 -14.99 -8.97 9.48
C ALA A 315 -15.98 -10.13 9.24
N LYS A 316 -17.20 -10.01 9.79
CA LYS A 316 -18.26 -11.01 9.66
C LYS A 316 -18.79 -11.20 8.23
N ILE A 317 -18.57 -10.22 7.35
CA ILE A 317 -18.98 -10.31 5.94
C ILE A 317 -18.05 -11.25 5.17
N VAL A 318 -16.74 -11.21 5.48
CA VAL A 318 -15.72 -11.99 4.77
C VAL A 318 -15.38 -13.29 5.48
N TYR A 319 -15.46 -13.28 6.79
CA TYR A 319 -15.19 -14.43 7.66
C TYR A 319 -16.41 -14.67 8.54
N PRO A 320 -17.50 -15.27 7.98
CA PRO A 320 -18.69 -15.59 8.76
C PRO A 320 -18.29 -16.58 9.87
N VAL A 321 -18.68 -16.24 11.09
CA VAL A 321 -18.54 -17.17 12.24
C VAL A 321 -19.56 -18.29 11.99
N THR A 322 -19.08 -19.48 11.66
CA THR A 322 -19.89 -20.71 11.56
C THR A 322 -20.28 -21.20 12.94
#